data_deebd0db1ab27b39fd31a9fa94d5710b
#
_entry.id   deebd0db1ab27b39fd31a9fa94d5710b
#
_cell.length_a   1.000
_cell.length_b   1.000
_cell.length_c   1.000
_cell.angle_alpha   90.00
_cell.angle_beta   90.00
_cell.angle_gamma   90.00
#
_symmetry.space_group_name_H-M   'P 1'
#
loop_
_entity.id
_entity.type
_entity.pdbx_description
1 polymer ?
#
loop_
_entity_poly.entity_id
_entity_poly.type
_entity_poly.pdbx_seq_one_letter_code
_entity_poly.pdbx_strand_id
1 'polypeptide(L)'
;MADVYPATLIWNGNTLAKDYSRSAELSKPSGEAAIPVSSLPMFGGAGERWNPEDLLAGTLATCHMLTFLALAAKAGIGILGYEDKAESALVTEDRVSRVGEILLQPTIRVAKGTDAAKVEELFQKAHKYCVIANSITSKVAMEPNVIEG
;
A
#
# COMPACT_ATOMS: atom_id res chain seq x y z
N MET A 1 6.15 17.04 20.30
CA MET A 1 6.16 17.53 18.91
C MET A 1 6.07 16.32 17.97
N ALA A 2 5.24 16.40 16.98
CA ALA A 2 5.10 15.31 16.02
C ALA A 2 6.26 15.31 15.01
N ASP A 3 6.71 14.11 14.65
CA ASP A 3 7.67 13.95 13.56
C ASP A 3 6.98 14.22 12.22
N VAL A 4 7.70 14.83 11.29
CA VAL A 4 7.19 15.23 9.98
C VAL A 4 7.94 14.48 8.87
N TYR A 5 7.19 13.90 7.95
CA TYR A 5 7.71 13.10 6.84
C TYR A 5 7.27 13.73 5.52
N PRO A 6 8.13 14.51 4.86
CA PRO A 6 7.76 15.29 3.68
C PRO A 6 7.74 14.46 2.39
N ALA A 7 6.89 14.87 1.47
CA ALA A 7 6.89 14.44 0.08
C ALA A 7 6.70 15.66 -0.81
N THR A 8 7.24 15.63 -2.03
CA THR A 8 7.11 16.72 -3.01
C THR A 8 6.42 16.19 -4.25
N LEU A 9 5.36 16.89 -4.68
CA LEU A 9 4.65 16.60 -5.91
C LEU A 9 4.82 17.75 -6.88
N ILE A 10 5.26 17.47 -8.11
CA ILE A 10 5.46 18.46 -9.16
C ILE A 10 4.63 18.11 -10.40
N TRP A 11 3.78 19.04 -10.80
CA TRP A 11 3.02 18.99 -12.05
C TRP A 11 3.28 20.25 -12.85
N ASN A 12 3.47 20.10 -14.15
CA ASN A 12 3.61 21.21 -15.09
C ASN A 12 2.62 21.02 -16.23
N GLY A 13 1.94 22.08 -16.61
CA GLY A 13 0.96 22.02 -17.70
C GLY A 13 0.12 23.28 -17.79
N ASN A 14 -1.01 23.15 -18.46
CA ASN A 14 -1.98 24.23 -18.59
C ASN A 14 -3.38 23.63 -18.64
N THR A 15 -4.18 23.86 -17.61
CA THR A 15 -5.55 23.31 -17.50
C THR A 15 -6.52 23.86 -18.54
N LEU A 16 -6.14 24.94 -19.24
CA LEU A 16 -6.95 25.48 -20.35
C LEU A 16 -6.77 24.68 -21.64
N ALA A 17 -5.73 23.83 -21.73
CA ALA A 17 -5.60 22.88 -22.82
C ALA A 17 -6.69 21.82 -22.72
N LYS A 18 -7.34 21.50 -23.82
CA LYS A 18 -8.46 20.54 -23.85
C LYS A 18 -8.08 19.18 -23.24
N ASP A 19 -6.88 18.71 -23.57
CA ASP A 19 -6.38 17.43 -23.13
C ASP A 19 -5.11 17.61 -22.26
N TYR A 20 -5.21 18.44 -21.20
CA TYR A 20 -4.07 18.65 -20.33
C TYR A 20 -3.61 17.36 -19.68
N SER A 21 -2.30 17.22 -19.54
CA SER A 21 -1.69 16.05 -18.90
C SER A 21 -2.04 15.96 -17.41
N ARG A 22 -2.36 14.76 -16.94
CA ARG A 22 -2.56 14.47 -15.52
C ARG A 22 -1.35 13.77 -14.90
N SER A 23 -0.23 13.76 -15.63
CA SER A 23 1.01 13.11 -15.18
C SER A 23 1.87 14.06 -14.36
N ALA A 24 2.41 13.55 -13.28
CA ALA A 24 3.24 14.29 -12.33
C ALA A 24 4.38 13.40 -11.79
N GLU A 25 5.26 13.98 -11.00
CA GLU A 25 6.35 13.26 -10.37
C GLU A 25 6.25 13.43 -8.84
N LEU A 26 6.23 12.31 -8.13
CA LEU A 26 6.24 12.27 -6.67
C LEU A 26 7.65 11.91 -6.18
N SER A 27 8.22 12.72 -5.31
CA SER A 27 9.59 12.53 -4.85
C SER A 27 9.77 12.81 -3.36
N LYS A 28 10.93 12.42 -2.86
CA LYS A 28 11.38 12.75 -1.51
C LYS A 28 12.47 13.82 -1.59
N PRO A 29 12.53 14.76 -0.60
CA PRO A 29 13.62 15.75 -0.52
C PRO A 29 15.00 15.10 -0.37
N SER A 30 15.10 13.87 0.11
CA SER A 30 16.37 13.13 0.28
C SER A 30 17.03 12.67 -1.03
N GLY A 31 16.43 12.95 -2.19
CA GLY A 31 17.03 12.66 -3.49
C GLY A 31 16.81 11.26 -4.03
N GLU A 32 15.92 10.46 -3.43
CA GLU A 32 15.50 9.19 -3.99
C GLU A 32 14.83 9.36 -5.34
N ALA A 33 14.87 8.33 -6.18
CA ALA A 33 14.26 8.35 -7.50
C ALA A 33 12.76 8.71 -7.40
N ALA A 34 12.31 9.59 -8.29
CA ALA A 34 10.91 9.99 -8.36
C ALA A 34 10.01 8.83 -8.81
N ILE A 35 8.79 8.81 -8.29
CA ILE A 35 7.74 7.89 -8.72
C ILE A 35 6.88 8.60 -9.75
N PRO A 36 6.78 8.08 -11.00
CA PRO A 36 5.90 8.65 -12.00
C PRO A 36 4.44 8.34 -11.64
N VAL A 37 3.62 9.37 -11.52
CA VAL A 37 2.22 9.25 -11.11
C VAL A 37 1.27 9.87 -12.12
N SER A 38 0.02 9.43 -12.12
CA SER A 38 -1.08 10.00 -12.91
C SER A 38 -2.40 9.63 -12.25
N SER A 39 -3.52 10.09 -12.81
CA SER A 39 -4.82 9.62 -12.39
C SER A 39 -5.16 8.27 -13.03
N LEU A 40 -6.20 7.61 -12.54
CA LEU A 40 -6.76 6.43 -13.20
C LEU A 40 -7.14 6.76 -14.66
N PRO A 41 -7.04 5.78 -15.59
CA PRO A 41 -7.44 5.99 -16.98
C PRO A 41 -8.88 6.50 -17.13
N MET A 42 -9.80 6.02 -16.29
CA MET A 42 -11.19 6.49 -16.30
C MET A 42 -11.34 7.99 -15.96
N PHE A 43 -10.32 8.58 -15.36
CA PHE A 43 -10.25 10.02 -15.08
C PHE A 43 -9.29 10.75 -16.04
N GLY A 44 -8.92 10.11 -17.15
CA GLY A 44 -8.05 10.68 -18.19
C GLY A 44 -6.55 10.56 -17.90
N GLY A 45 -6.16 9.67 -17.00
CA GLY A 45 -4.76 9.45 -16.66
C GLY A 45 -4.03 8.46 -17.56
N ALA A 46 -2.71 8.37 -17.37
CA ALA A 46 -1.81 7.44 -18.06
C ALA A 46 -1.74 6.11 -17.28
N GLY A 47 -2.22 5.04 -17.88
CA GLY A 47 -2.36 3.74 -17.20
C GLY A 47 -1.05 3.06 -16.82
N GLU A 48 0.06 3.45 -17.45
CA GLU A 48 1.40 2.92 -17.15
C GLU A 48 2.06 3.59 -15.93
N ARG A 49 1.46 4.66 -15.40
CA ARG A 49 1.95 5.36 -14.21
C ARG A 49 1.18 4.94 -12.97
N TRP A 50 1.78 5.10 -11.82
CA TRP A 50 1.11 4.89 -10.55
C TRP A 50 -0.03 5.88 -10.36
N ASN A 51 -1.16 5.43 -9.88
CA ASN A 51 -2.26 6.31 -9.50
C ASN A 51 -2.42 6.34 -7.97
N PRO A 52 -3.15 7.32 -7.41
CA PRO A 52 -3.30 7.44 -5.95
C PRO A 52 -3.91 6.20 -5.30
N GLU A 53 -4.80 5.49 -5.99
CA GLU A 53 -5.48 4.31 -5.47
C GLU A 53 -4.51 3.13 -5.34
N ASP A 54 -3.66 2.90 -6.35
CA ASP A 54 -2.59 1.90 -6.29
C ASP A 54 -1.56 2.26 -5.22
N LEU A 55 -1.19 3.54 -5.12
CA LEU A 55 -0.26 4.02 -4.09
C LEU A 55 -0.83 3.83 -2.69
N LEU A 56 -2.12 4.03 -2.49
CA LEU A 56 -2.75 3.80 -1.20
C LEU A 56 -2.69 2.32 -0.80
N ALA A 57 -3.01 1.41 -1.74
CA ALA A 57 -2.87 -0.02 -1.52
C ALA A 57 -1.42 -0.41 -1.21
N GLY A 58 -0.47 0.11 -1.99
CA GLY A 58 0.96 -0.13 -1.78
C GLY A 58 1.46 0.41 -0.45
N THR A 59 0.98 1.57 -0.04
CA THR A 59 1.32 2.20 1.25
C THR A 59 0.84 1.33 2.41
N LEU A 60 -0.41 0.89 2.36
CA LEU A 60 -0.97 0.00 3.39
C LEU A 60 -0.21 -1.34 3.42
N ALA A 61 0.00 -1.97 2.27
CA ALA A 61 0.71 -3.24 2.16
C ALA A 61 2.13 -3.14 2.74
N THR A 62 2.85 -2.07 2.43
CA THR A 62 4.20 -1.83 2.95
C THR A 62 4.20 -1.67 4.46
N CYS A 63 3.31 -0.84 4.99
CA CYS A 63 3.22 -0.59 6.43
C CYS A 63 2.84 -1.86 7.19
N HIS A 64 1.87 -2.60 6.69
CA HIS A 64 1.43 -3.86 7.31
C HIS A 64 2.55 -4.91 7.30
N MET A 65 3.25 -5.07 6.16
CA MET A 65 4.41 -5.96 6.06
C MET A 65 5.49 -5.61 7.09
N LEU A 66 5.89 -4.35 7.16
CA LEU A 66 6.96 -3.91 8.08
C LEU A 66 6.57 -4.16 9.53
N THR A 67 5.32 -3.91 9.89
CA THR A 67 4.79 -4.18 11.24
C THR A 67 4.79 -5.68 11.53
N PHE A 68 4.33 -6.49 10.58
CA PHE A 68 4.34 -7.95 10.68
C PHE A 68 5.76 -8.51 10.83
N LEU A 69 6.70 -8.07 9.99
CA LEU A 69 8.10 -8.53 10.06
C LEU A 69 8.72 -8.22 11.42
N ALA A 70 8.44 -7.04 11.98
CA ALA A 70 8.91 -6.68 13.32
C ALA A 70 8.34 -7.60 14.41
N LEU A 71 7.05 -7.93 14.33
CA LEU A 71 6.41 -8.87 15.26
C LEU A 71 6.98 -10.29 15.13
N ALA A 72 7.19 -10.74 13.89
CA ALA A 72 7.77 -12.06 13.62
C ALA A 72 9.20 -12.17 14.15
N ALA A 73 10.02 -11.15 13.90
CA ALA A 73 11.40 -11.09 14.41
C ALA A 73 11.43 -11.15 15.93
N LYS A 74 10.59 -10.38 16.59
CA LYS A 74 10.48 -10.36 18.05
C LYS A 74 10.04 -11.72 18.62
N ALA A 75 9.18 -12.44 17.89
CA ALA A 75 8.71 -13.76 18.27
C ALA A 75 9.70 -14.88 17.91
N GLY A 76 10.83 -14.57 17.28
CA GLY A 76 11.82 -15.55 16.86
C GLY A 76 11.38 -16.41 15.67
N ILE A 77 10.48 -15.92 14.83
CA ILE A 77 9.96 -16.63 13.67
C ILE A 77 10.68 -16.17 12.39
N GLY A 78 11.23 -17.14 11.65
CA GLY A 78 11.94 -16.90 10.39
C GLY A 78 11.00 -16.69 9.22
N ILE A 79 10.88 -15.44 8.75
CA ILE A 79 10.19 -15.10 7.51
C ILE A 79 11.26 -14.98 6.43
N LEU A 80 11.12 -15.75 5.35
CA LEU A 80 12.11 -15.83 4.28
C LEU A 80 11.72 -15.05 3.04
N GLY A 81 10.45 -14.74 2.87
CA GLY A 81 9.97 -13.96 1.73
C GLY A 81 8.55 -13.47 1.97
N TYR A 82 8.19 -12.42 1.25
CA TYR A 82 6.88 -11.78 1.37
C TYR A 82 6.53 -11.13 0.03
N GLU A 83 5.40 -11.50 -0.53
CA GLU A 83 4.89 -10.89 -1.76
C GLU A 83 3.40 -10.62 -1.58
N ASP A 84 2.98 -9.37 -1.70
CA ASP A 84 1.59 -8.97 -1.54
C ASP A 84 1.05 -8.38 -2.84
N LYS A 85 -0.02 -8.95 -3.35
CA LYS A 85 -0.76 -8.43 -4.51
C LYS A 85 -1.97 -7.65 -4.01
N ALA A 86 -1.69 -6.52 -3.36
CA ALA A 86 -2.72 -5.68 -2.76
C ALA A 86 -3.57 -4.98 -3.82
N GLU A 87 -4.85 -4.83 -3.53
CA GLU A 87 -5.82 -4.20 -4.44
C GLU A 87 -6.69 -3.18 -3.70
N SER A 88 -6.91 -2.02 -4.34
CA SER A 88 -7.89 -1.03 -3.90
C SER A 88 -9.18 -1.17 -4.70
N ALA A 89 -10.32 -1.09 -4.02
CA ALA A 89 -11.63 -1.07 -4.66
C ALA A 89 -12.32 0.29 -4.44
N LEU A 90 -12.67 0.96 -5.53
CA LEU A 90 -13.44 2.21 -5.48
C LEU A 90 -14.91 1.92 -5.26
N VAL A 91 -15.53 2.74 -4.42
CA VAL A 91 -17.00 2.80 -4.26
C VAL A 91 -17.43 4.25 -4.48
N THR A 92 -18.62 4.42 -5.02
CA THR A 92 -19.20 5.75 -5.26
C THR A 92 -20.57 5.81 -4.58
N GLU A 93 -20.73 6.75 -3.68
CA GLU A 93 -21.99 7.02 -2.97
C GLU A 93 -22.26 8.53 -3.04
N ASP A 94 -23.48 8.90 -3.41
CA ASP A 94 -23.90 10.31 -3.51
C ASP A 94 -22.94 11.16 -4.37
N ARG A 95 -22.44 10.59 -5.48
CA ARG A 95 -21.49 11.21 -6.42
C ARG A 95 -20.09 11.43 -5.83
N VAL A 96 -19.80 10.88 -4.65
CA VAL A 96 -18.48 10.93 -4.04
C VAL A 96 -17.83 9.54 -4.13
N SER A 97 -16.64 9.48 -4.73
CA SER A 97 -15.87 8.27 -4.84
C SER A 97 -14.81 8.21 -3.73
N ARG A 98 -14.61 7.02 -3.19
CA ARG A 98 -13.54 6.74 -2.22
C ARG A 98 -13.04 5.32 -2.38
N VAL A 99 -11.88 5.03 -1.83
CA VAL A 99 -11.42 3.65 -1.69
C VAL A 99 -12.21 3.02 -0.54
N GLY A 100 -13.18 2.17 -0.87
CA GLY A 100 -14.04 1.52 0.12
C GLY A 100 -13.40 0.33 0.81
N GLU A 101 -12.57 -0.41 0.07
CA GLU A 101 -11.87 -1.58 0.58
C GLU A 101 -10.48 -1.69 -0.02
N ILE A 102 -9.53 -2.17 0.78
CA ILE A 102 -8.20 -2.59 0.32
C ILE A 102 -8.02 -4.05 0.74
N LEU A 103 -7.73 -4.90 -0.22
CA LEU A 103 -7.46 -6.32 -0.01
C LEU A 103 -5.95 -6.55 0.02
N LEU A 104 -5.45 -7.13 1.11
CA LEU A 104 -4.08 -7.61 1.25
C LEU A 104 -4.05 -9.12 1.00
N GLN A 105 -3.22 -9.56 0.06
CA GLN A 105 -3.11 -10.96 -0.35
C GLN A 105 -1.66 -11.43 -0.33
N PRO A 106 -0.98 -11.39 0.84
CA PRO A 106 0.43 -11.77 0.88
C PRO A 106 0.62 -13.27 0.81
N THR A 107 1.62 -13.68 0.04
CA THR A 107 2.23 -14.99 0.15
C THR A 107 3.45 -14.82 1.05
N ILE A 108 3.41 -15.48 2.20
CA ILE A 108 4.44 -15.39 3.25
C ILE A 108 5.23 -16.70 3.24
N ARG A 109 6.50 -16.62 2.87
CA ARG A 109 7.37 -17.79 2.85
C ARG A 109 8.14 -17.87 4.15
N VAL A 110 8.05 -19.02 4.81
CA VAL A 110 8.61 -19.26 6.14
C VAL A 110 9.61 -20.41 6.12
N ALA A 111 10.46 -20.46 7.12
CA ALA A 111 11.39 -21.56 7.33
C ALA A 111 10.62 -22.87 7.56
N LYS A 112 11.18 -23.97 7.08
CA LYS A 112 10.61 -25.31 7.26
C LYS A 112 10.36 -25.62 8.75
N GLY A 113 9.19 -26.15 9.04
CA GLY A 113 8.80 -26.49 10.43
C GLY A 113 8.21 -25.31 11.22
N THR A 114 8.04 -24.15 10.59
CA THR A 114 7.41 -23.00 11.25
C THR A 114 5.91 -23.24 11.43
N ASP A 115 5.39 -22.83 12.61
CA ASP A 115 3.96 -22.91 12.89
C ASP A 115 3.19 -21.86 12.08
N ALA A 116 2.53 -22.29 11.02
CA ALA A 116 1.77 -21.41 10.12
C ALA A 116 0.64 -20.67 10.84
N ALA A 117 -0.02 -21.30 11.81
CA ALA A 117 -1.09 -20.66 12.59
C ALA A 117 -0.55 -19.48 13.39
N LYS A 118 0.65 -19.61 13.95
CA LYS A 118 1.31 -18.51 14.67
C LYS A 118 1.69 -17.36 13.73
N VAL A 119 2.14 -17.68 12.52
CA VAL A 119 2.44 -16.66 11.49
C VAL A 119 1.19 -15.88 11.13
N GLU A 120 0.07 -16.56 10.88
CA GLU A 120 -1.21 -15.89 10.59
C GLU A 120 -1.71 -15.04 11.76
N GLU A 121 -1.57 -15.52 12.99
CA GLU A 121 -1.91 -14.75 14.19
C GLU A 121 -1.12 -13.44 14.27
N LEU A 122 0.19 -13.48 14.03
CA LEU A 122 1.04 -12.29 14.01
C LEU A 122 0.68 -11.35 12.86
N PHE A 123 0.32 -11.91 11.71
CA PHE A 123 -0.14 -11.12 10.58
C PHE A 123 -1.43 -10.35 10.91
N GLN A 124 -2.39 -11.02 11.54
CA GLN A 124 -3.63 -10.37 12.00
C GLN A 124 -3.34 -9.31 13.08
N LYS A 125 -2.44 -9.62 14.01
CA LYS A 125 -2.04 -8.69 15.07
C LYS A 125 -1.40 -7.42 14.51
N ALA A 126 -0.65 -7.53 13.41
CA ALA A 126 -0.01 -6.40 12.75
C ALA A 126 -1.03 -5.33 12.32
N HIS A 127 -2.26 -5.72 11.98
CA HIS A 127 -3.32 -4.79 11.61
C HIS A 127 -3.61 -3.77 12.72
N LYS A 128 -3.60 -4.19 13.97
CA LYS A 128 -3.83 -3.32 15.13
C LYS A 128 -2.76 -2.21 15.24
N TYR A 129 -1.52 -2.54 14.92
CA TYR A 129 -0.38 -1.64 15.09
C TYR A 129 0.07 -0.96 13.80
N CYS A 130 -0.53 -1.29 12.67
CA CYS A 130 -0.21 -0.68 11.38
C CYS A 130 -0.65 0.79 11.37
N VAL A 131 0.32 1.70 11.28
CA VAL A 131 0.07 3.15 11.30
C VAL A 131 -0.92 3.53 10.19
N ILE A 132 -0.71 3.03 8.99
CA ILE A 132 -1.56 3.39 7.84
C ILE A 132 -2.96 2.81 7.99
N ALA A 133 -3.11 1.57 8.47
CA ALA A 133 -4.43 0.99 8.73
C ALA A 133 -5.25 1.83 9.72
N ASN A 134 -4.58 2.42 10.71
CA ASN A 134 -5.22 3.31 11.68
C ASN A 134 -5.49 4.73 11.16
N SER A 135 -5.05 5.04 9.94
CA SER A 135 -5.12 6.38 9.34
C SER A 135 -6.12 6.46 8.18
N ILE A 136 -6.75 5.37 7.80
CA ILE A 136 -7.68 5.29 6.67
C ILE A 136 -9.06 4.85 7.12
N THR A 137 -10.08 5.21 6.34
CA THR A 137 -11.48 4.80 6.57
C THR A 137 -11.86 3.58 5.73
N SER A 138 -11.04 3.20 4.76
CA SER A 138 -11.25 2.01 3.93
C SER A 138 -11.29 0.75 4.78
N LYS A 139 -12.19 -0.17 4.45
CA LYS A 139 -12.17 -1.51 5.03
C LYS A 139 -10.90 -2.23 4.56
N VAL A 140 -10.20 -2.89 5.47
CA VAL A 140 -9.03 -3.72 5.15
C VAL A 140 -9.42 -5.18 5.24
N ALA A 141 -9.40 -5.87 4.09
CA ALA A 141 -9.57 -7.32 4.02
C ALA A 141 -8.19 -7.98 3.88
N MET A 142 -8.00 -9.12 4.53
CA MET A 142 -6.71 -9.80 4.61
C MET A 142 -6.86 -11.28 4.30
N GLU A 143 -6.12 -11.76 3.31
CA GLU A 143 -6.11 -13.15 2.87
C GLU A 143 -4.64 -13.66 2.80
N PRO A 144 -3.97 -13.87 3.94
CA PRO A 144 -2.60 -14.36 3.95
C PRO A 144 -2.51 -15.82 3.54
N ASN A 145 -1.46 -16.16 2.80
CA ASN A 145 -1.12 -17.52 2.43
C ASN A 145 0.29 -17.83 2.90
N VAL A 146 0.43 -18.75 3.84
CA VAL A 146 1.73 -19.13 4.42
C VAL A 146 2.24 -20.38 3.73
N ILE A 147 3.46 -20.31 3.19
CA ILE A 147 4.12 -21.44 2.52
C ILE A 147 5.50 -21.70 3.12
N GLU A 148 5.90 -22.96 3.17
CA GLU A 148 7.26 -23.33 3.55
C GLU A 148 8.19 -23.21 2.35
N GLY A 149 9.36 -22.81 2.59
CA GLY A 149 10.36 -22.66 1.56
C GLY A 149 11.73 -22.43 2.07
#